data_76a4700f91f469fcaa4724279cc61962
#
_entry.id   76a4700f91f469fcaa4724279cc61962
#
_cell.length_a   1.000
_cell.length_b   1.000
_cell.length_c   1.000
_cell.angle_alpha   90.00
_cell.angle_beta   90.00
_cell.angle_gamma   90.00
#
_symmetry.space_group_name_H-M   'P 1'
#
loop_
_entity.id
_entity.type
_entity.pdbx_description
1 polymer ?
#
loop_
_entity_poly.entity_id
_entity_poly.type
_entity_poly.pdbx_seq_one_letter_code
_entity_poly.pdbx_strand_id
1 'polypeptide(L)'
;MASPLFPPIGLPFASDPHSYAGISLVRAHHLALELAVDFDTRTLAGQATWQLANPDAAPTVVFDTRGLTIEAVAILDGAGHATSAAYTLDAAMPGLGQALHVALAAGTVAVRIGYRTAPGAAALQWLAPAQTAGTQPFLFTQSQAILARTWLPCQDSPGIRFTYEAQVRVPAQLLALMSAENPQRRNATGTYHFRMAQPIPAYLMALAVGDLAFSPLSGRTGIYAEPATLNKATHEFADLEKMVAAAEQLYGPYRWGRYDLLVLPPSFPFGGMENPMLTFITPTILAGDRSLTSLVAHELAHSWSGNLVTNATWDDFWLNEGFTVYFERRIMEHLYGRDYADMLQVLGREALHHTMEEIGAANADTHLRLHLAGRDPDEGLTEIAYEKGCALLLTLEALIGRPRLDAFIKEYFARFSFQAMDTATFLAYLRTTLLNKEPGLEARLRLADWVDGPGLPTNAPAVSARRFAAVDQALTRLRNGTAPAALLPSSAAWSSHEWVHFLHGLPPTLSVQQLAALDDAFDFTTSGNTEMLAAWFPHALRAGYAPATPALADFLHHVGRRKFLVPLYQALLSAPNGPDRARALYTEARPNYHSVTTGTLDALLG
;
A
#
# COMPACT_ATOMS: atom_id res chain seq x y z
N MET A 1 -4.35 11.05 -33.60
CA MET A 1 -3.82 9.75 -33.13
C MET A 1 -2.38 9.67 -33.64
N ALA A 2 -1.41 9.94 -32.78
CA ALA A 2 0.00 9.73 -33.11
C ALA A 2 0.30 8.24 -32.93
N SER A 3 0.79 7.56 -33.95
CA SER A 3 1.34 6.21 -33.86
C SER A 3 2.37 6.16 -32.74
N PRO A 4 2.40 5.10 -31.92
CA PRO A 4 3.45 4.93 -30.92
C PRO A 4 4.79 4.83 -31.65
N LEU A 5 5.71 5.73 -31.34
CA LEU A 5 7.04 5.84 -31.97
C LEU A 5 7.98 4.64 -31.70
N PHE A 6 7.52 3.66 -30.91
CA PHE A 6 8.25 2.42 -30.63
C PHE A 6 7.25 1.27 -30.50
N PRO A 7 7.56 0.08 -31.05
CA PRO A 7 6.76 -1.10 -30.76
C PRO A 7 6.73 -1.33 -29.25
N PRO A 8 5.62 -1.88 -28.69
CA PRO A 8 5.61 -2.31 -27.31
C PRO A 8 6.82 -3.22 -27.11
N ILE A 9 7.64 -2.93 -26.10
CA ILE A 9 8.73 -3.83 -25.69
C ILE A 9 8.02 -5.14 -25.37
N GLY A 10 8.28 -6.19 -26.17
CA GLY A 10 7.78 -7.52 -25.88
C GLY A 10 8.14 -7.80 -24.42
N LEU A 11 7.17 -8.23 -23.61
CA LEU A 11 7.36 -8.38 -22.16
C LEU A 11 8.63 -9.18 -21.91
N PRO A 12 9.64 -8.61 -21.26
CA PRO A 12 10.96 -9.23 -21.12
C PRO A 12 10.96 -10.41 -20.12
N PHE A 13 9.87 -10.58 -19.34
CA PHE A 13 9.79 -11.59 -18.31
C PHE A 13 8.93 -12.77 -18.74
N ALA A 14 9.54 -13.97 -18.71
CA ALA A 14 8.92 -15.20 -19.17
C ALA A 14 7.90 -15.80 -18.18
N SER A 15 8.01 -15.51 -16.88
CA SER A 15 7.15 -16.05 -15.83
C SER A 15 7.19 -15.19 -14.56
N ASP A 16 6.07 -15.14 -13.85
CA ASP A 16 5.97 -14.62 -12.49
C ASP A 16 5.87 -15.82 -11.53
N PRO A 17 6.78 -15.98 -10.55
CA PRO A 17 6.74 -17.13 -9.65
C PRO A 17 5.50 -17.16 -8.74
N HIS A 18 4.77 -16.04 -8.65
CA HIS A 18 3.58 -15.90 -7.82
C HIS A 18 2.26 -16.01 -8.60
N SER A 19 2.29 -16.34 -9.89
CA SER A 19 1.11 -16.56 -10.71
C SER A 19 1.24 -17.82 -11.55
N TYR A 20 0.15 -18.56 -11.70
CA TYR A 20 0.06 -19.69 -12.62
C TYR A 20 -0.14 -19.25 -14.06
N ALA A 21 -0.49 -17.99 -14.29
CA ALA A 21 -0.72 -17.46 -15.61
C ALA A 21 0.57 -17.39 -16.43
N GLY A 22 0.63 -18.12 -17.51
CA GLY A 22 1.70 -18.00 -18.51
C GLY A 22 1.53 -16.72 -19.30
N ILE A 23 2.26 -15.67 -18.93
CA ILE A 23 2.15 -14.32 -19.52
C ILE A 23 2.36 -14.30 -21.04
N SER A 24 3.09 -15.24 -21.56
CA SER A 24 3.45 -15.33 -22.99
C SER A 24 2.43 -16.04 -23.87
N LEU A 25 1.48 -16.80 -23.31
CA LEU A 25 0.60 -17.69 -24.09
C LEU A 25 -0.76 -17.07 -24.37
N VAL A 26 -1.55 -16.80 -23.34
CA VAL A 26 -2.89 -16.22 -23.46
C VAL A 26 -3.07 -15.13 -22.42
N ARG A 27 -3.46 -13.93 -22.85
CA ARG A 27 -3.64 -12.79 -21.94
C ARG A 27 -5.10 -12.37 -21.85
N ALA A 28 -5.56 -12.20 -20.63
CA ALA A 28 -6.76 -11.45 -20.32
C ALA A 28 -6.43 -9.93 -20.39
N HIS A 29 -7.16 -9.17 -21.21
CA HIS A 29 -6.88 -7.74 -21.42
C HIS A 29 -8.08 -6.83 -21.12
N HIS A 30 -9.29 -7.40 -20.96
CA HIS A 30 -10.47 -6.67 -20.53
C HIS A 30 -11.39 -7.57 -19.72
N LEU A 31 -11.98 -7.02 -18.65
CA LEU A 31 -12.91 -7.69 -17.76
C LEU A 31 -14.29 -7.02 -17.82
N ALA A 32 -15.35 -7.80 -18.07
CA ALA A 32 -16.71 -7.44 -17.72
C ALA A 32 -17.12 -8.22 -16.46
N LEU A 33 -17.40 -7.52 -15.37
CA LEU A 33 -17.64 -8.08 -14.04
C LEU A 33 -19.07 -7.81 -13.57
N GLU A 34 -19.77 -8.84 -13.14
CA GLU A 34 -21.08 -8.71 -12.48
C GLU A 34 -21.00 -9.35 -11.10
N LEU A 35 -21.29 -8.58 -10.03
CA LEU A 35 -21.23 -9.06 -8.65
C LEU A 35 -22.48 -8.68 -7.86
N ALA A 36 -22.87 -9.57 -6.96
CA ALA A 36 -23.80 -9.30 -5.87
C ALA A 36 -23.06 -9.46 -4.54
N VAL A 37 -23.20 -8.48 -3.65
CA VAL A 37 -22.62 -8.43 -2.32
C VAL A 37 -23.65 -8.88 -1.31
N ASP A 38 -23.36 -9.95 -0.57
CA ASP A 38 -24.22 -10.50 0.49
C ASP A 38 -23.50 -10.39 1.84
N PHE A 39 -23.96 -9.47 2.69
CA PHE A 39 -23.44 -9.26 4.03
C PHE A 39 -23.84 -10.35 5.03
N ASP A 40 -24.98 -11.03 4.81
CA ASP A 40 -25.46 -12.06 5.71
C ASP A 40 -24.59 -13.32 5.59
N THR A 41 -24.27 -13.73 4.37
CA THR A 41 -23.39 -14.86 4.08
C THR A 41 -21.92 -14.47 3.98
N ARG A 42 -21.59 -13.18 3.96
CA ARG A 42 -20.25 -12.63 3.73
C ARG A 42 -19.61 -13.16 2.45
N THR A 43 -20.37 -13.11 1.36
CA THR A 43 -19.91 -13.60 0.05
C THR A 43 -20.11 -12.58 -1.05
N LEU A 44 -19.24 -12.63 -2.05
CA LEU A 44 -19.46 -12.06 -3.36
C LEU A 44 -19.83 -13.20 -4.31
N ALA A 45 -20.87 -13.03 -5.11
CA ALA A 45 -21.27 -14.00 -6.12
C ALA A 45 -21.59 -13.31 -7.43
N GLY A 46 -21.22 -13.93 -8.56
CA GLY A 46 -21.49 -13.38 -9.87
C GLY A 46 -20.66 -14.02 -10.97
N GLN A 47 -20.31 -13.21 -11.97
CA GLN A 47 -19.55 -13.71 -13.12
C GLN A 47 -18.47 -12.72 -13.57
N ALA A 48 -17.32 -13.27 -13.96
CA ALA A 48 -16.22 -12.57 -14.60
C ALA A 48 -16.11 -13.01 -16.06
N THR A 49 -16.26 -12.08 -17.01
CA THR A 49 -16.08 -12.35 -18.44
C THR A 49 -14.79 -11.69 -18.90
N TRP A 50 -13.78 -12.49 -19.23
CA TRP A 50 -12.46 -12.07 -19.66
C TRP A 50 -12.32 -12.12 -21.17
N GLN A 51 -12.03 -10.99 -21.81
CA GLN A 51 -11.58 -10.94 -23.20
C GLN A 51 -10.12 -11.35 -23.29
N LEU A 52 -9.80 -12.19 -24.26
CA LEU A 52 -8.49 -12.84 -24.39
C LEU A 52 -7.76 -12.39 -25.65
N ALA A 53 -6.45 -12.20 -25.52
CA ALA A 53 -5.50 -12.18 -26.61
C ALA A 53 -4.78 -13.53 -26.64
N ASN A 54 -4.98 -14.31 -27.71
CA ASN A 54 -4.40 -15.63 -27.91
C ASN A 54 -3.79 -15.72 -29.32
N PRO A 55 -2.65 -15.03 -29.56
CA PRO A 55 -2.06 -14.94 -30.90
C PRO A 55 -1.53 -16.28 -31.42
N ASP A 56 -1.11 -17.16 -30.52
CA ASP A 56 -0.49 -18.45 -30.86
C ASP A 56 -1.50 -19.61 -30.85
N ALA A 57 -2.79 -19.31 -30.76
CA ALA A 57 -3.87 -20.30 -30.71
C ALA A 57 -3.65 -21.41 -29.64
N ALA A 58 -3.15 -21.00 -28.48
CA ALA A 58 -2.95 -21.93 -27.37
C ALA A 58 -4.29 -22.59 -26.97
N PRO A 59 -4.31 -23.88 -26.65
CA PRO A 59 -5.54 -24.63 -26.39
C PRO A 59 -6.11 -24.39 -24.99
N THR A 60 -5.43 -23.64 -24.12
CA THR A 60 -5.82 -23.44 -22.72
C THR A 60 -5.44 -22.04 -22.25
N VAL A 61 -6.30 -21.43 -21.46
CA VAL A 61 -5.98 -20.25 -20.65
C VAL A 61 -5.97 -20.63 -19.16
N VAL A 62 -5.09 -20.00 -18.40
CA VAL A 62 -4.94 -20.23 -16.96
C VAL A 62 -5.30 -18.96 -16.18
N PHE A 63 -6.10 -19.13 -15.12
CA PHE A 63 -6.39 -18.09 -14.14
C PHE A 63 -5.95 -18.54 -12.74
N ASP A 64 -5.50 -17.59 -11.94
CA ASP A 64 -5.23 -17.78 -10.52
C ASP A 64 -6.54 -17.74 -9.73
N THR A 65 -6.71 -18.65 -8.78
CA THR A 65 -7.84 -18.69 -7.85
C THR A 65 -7.36 -19.13 -6.46
N ARG A 66 -8.03 -18.66 -5.42
CA ARG A 66 -7.78 -19.12 -4.05
C ARG A 66 -9.07 -19.12 -3.25
N GLY A 67 -9.58 -20.32 -2.95
CA GLY A 67 -10.79 -20.49 -2.17
C GLY A 67 -12.08 -20.06 -2.87
N LEU A 68 -12.07 -19.89 -4.20
CA LEU A 68 -13.27 -19.61 -4.98
C LEU A 68 -14.02 -20.91 -5.29
N THR A 69 -15.36 -20.87 -5.21
CA THR A 69 -16.22 -21.89 -5.78
C THR A 69 -16.52 -21.51 -7.21
N ILE A 70 -16.04 -22.31 -8.18
CA ILE A 70 -16.33 -22.15 -9.60
C ILE A 70 -17.65 -22.86 -9.90
N GLU A 71 -18.66 -22.11 -10.32
CA GLU A 71 -20.04 -22.61 -10.54
C GLU A 71 -20.26 -22.99 -12.00
N ALA A 72 -19.67 -22.24 -12.94
CA ALA A 72 -19.80 -22.50 -14.37
C ALA A 72 -18.64 -21.85 -15.15
N VAL A 73 -18.24 -22.49 -16.25
CA VAL A 73 -17.27 -21.89 -17.18
C VAL A 73 -17.81 -22.02 -18.60
N ALA A 74 -17.77 -20.94 -19.36
CA ALA A 74 -18.15 -20.90 -20.76
C ALA A 74 -17.09 -20.13 -21.59
N ILE A 75 -16.87 -20.57 -22.82
CA ILE A 75 -16.11 -19.83 -23.84
C ILE A 75 -17.10 -19.09 -24.74
N LEU A 76 -16.69 -17.91 -25.22
CA LEU A 76 -17.46 -17.07 -26.13
C LEU A 76 -16.70 -16.92 -27.45
N ASP A 77 -17.46 -17.03 -28.56
CA ASP A 77 -16.94 -16.72 -29.89
C ASP A 77 -17.06 -15.22 -30.23
N GLY A 78 -16.57 -14.81 -31.41
CA GLY A 78 -16.63 -13.42 -31.87
C GLY A 78 -18.05 -12.88 -32.11
N ALA A 79 -19.08 -13.73 -32.18
CA ALA A 79 -20.49 -13.35 -32.26
C ALA A 79 -21.18 -13.28 -30.88
N GLY A 80 -20.46 -13.61 -29.82
CA GLY A 80 -20.96 -13.60 -28.43
C GLY A 80 -21.72 -14.87 -28.03
N HIS A 81 -21.71 -15.93 -28.86
CA HIS A 81 -22.33 -17.20 -28.47
C HIS A 81 -21.50 -17.89 -27.41
N ALA A 82 -22.15 -18.23 -26.29
CA ALA A 82 -21.52 -18.91 -25.18
C ALA A 82 -21.69 -20.43 -25.30
N THR A 83 -20.60 -21.16 -25.12
CA THR A 83 -20.57 -22.63 -25.06
C THR A 83 -19.90 -23.08 -23.76
N SER A 84 -20.45 -24.06 -23.07
CA SER A 84 -19.83 -24.61 -21.86
C SER A 84 -18.43 -25.13 -22.18
N ALA A 85 -17.45 -24.77 -21.34
CA ALA A 85 -16.06 -25.15 -21.50
C ALA A 85 -15.66 -26.21 -20.47
N ALA A 86 -14.81 -27.15 -20.90
CA ALA A 86 -14.11 -28.02 -19.96
C ALA A 86 -13.07 -27.20 -19.17
N TYR A 87 -12.98 -27.45 -17.86
CA TYR A 87 -12.01 -26.84 -17.00
C TYR A 87 -11.51 -27.81 -15.93
N THR A 88 -10.34 -27.53 -15.39
CA THR A 88 -9.77 -28.25 -14.24
C THR A 88 -9.20 -27.26 -13.24
N LEU A 89 -9.22 -27.65 -11.97
CA LEU A 89 -8.53 -26.95 -10.89
C LEU A 89 -7.39 -27.85 -10.39
N ASP A 90 -6.20 -27.30 -10.28
CA ASP A 90 -5.07 -27.98 -9.68
C ASP A 90 -5.24 -28.16 -8.17
N ALA A 91 -4.39 -28.96 -7.55
CA ALA A 91 -4.33 -29.04 -6.10
C ALA A 91 -3.97 -27.66 -5.50
N ALA A 92 -4.60 -27.30 -4.38
CA ALA A 92 -4.33 -26.05 -3.72
C ALA A 92 -2.92 -26.02 -3.11
N MET A 93 -2.17 -24.96 -3.42
CA MET A 93 -0.88 -24.68 -2.77
C MET A 93 -1.08 -23.58 -1.69
N PRO A 94 -0.56 -23.79 -0.48
CA PRO A 94 -0.61 -22.77 0.57
C PRO A 94 -0.06 -21.42 0.07
N GLY A 95 -0.74 -20.33 0.39
CA GLY A 95 -0.37 -18.98 -0.03
C GLY A 95 -0.70 -18.67 -1.51
N LEU A 96 -0.38 -19.57 -2.44
CA LEU A 96 -0.51 -19.33 -3.88
C LEU A 96 -1.92 -19.64 -4.43
N GLY A 97 -2.65 -20.60 -3.84
CA GLY A 97 -3.98 -21.02 -4.31
C GLY A 97 -3.93 -22.12 -5.36
N GLN A 98 -4.75 -22.03 -6.41
CA GLN A 98 -4.96 -23.06 -7.43
C GLN A 98 -4.96 -22.45 -8.83
N ALA A 99 -4.39 -23.16 -9.80
CA ALA A 99 -4.58 -22.84 -11.21
C ALA A 99 -5.95 -23.33 -11.68
N LEU A 100 -6.72 -22.44 -12.30
CA LEU A 100 -7.93 -22.78 -13.06
C LEU A 100 -7.55 -22.84 -14.54
N HIS A 101 -7.49 -24.05 -15.10
CA HIS A 101 -7.24 -24.29 -16.52
C HIS A 101 -8.55 -24.36 -17.27
N VAL A 102 -8.74 -23.53 -18.29
CA VAL A 102 -9.92 -23.51 -19.15
C VAL A 102 -9.55 -23.89 -20.57
N ALA A 103 -10.17 -24.94 -21.10
CA ALA A 103 -9.96 -25.36 -22.48
C ALA A 103 -10.59 -24.36 -23.46
N LEU A 104 -9.82 -23.97 -24.48
CA LEU A 104 -10.22 -23.04 -25.52
C LEU A 104 -10.51 -23.81 -26.82
N ALA A 105 -11.61 -23.47 -27.49
CA ALA A 105 -11.90 -23.89 -28.85
C ALA A 105 -11.35 -22.87 -29.87
N ALA A 106 -11.23 -23.29 -31.13
CA ALA A 106 -10.87 -22.37 -32.20
C ALA A 106 -11.92 -21.23 -32.30
N GLY A 107 -11.46 -19.99 -32.41
CA GLY A 107 -12.32 -18.82 -32.47
C GLY A 107 -12.81 -18.29 -31.12
N THR A 108 -12.37 -18.87 -30.00
CA THR A 108 -12.66 -18.32 -28.67
C THR A 108 -12.02 -16.93 -28.52
N VAL A 109 -12.84 -15.93 -28.16
CA VAL A 109 -12.39 -14.55 -27.88
C VAL A 109 -12.54 -14.15 -26.41
N ALA A 110 -13.38 -14.87 -25.65
CA ALA A 110 -13.57 -14.60 -24.22
C ALA A 110 -13.89 -15.86 -23.43
N VAL A 111 -13.64 -15.79 -22.12
CA VAL A 111 -14.03 -16.81 -21.13
C VAL A 111 -14.91 -16.15 -20.08
N ARG A 112 -16.06 -16.77 -19.78
CA ARG A 112 -16.96 -16.36 -18.70
C ARG A 112 -16.90 -17.39 -17.59
N ILE A 113 -16.64 -16.92 -16.37
CA ILE A 113 -16.51 -17.72 -15.16
C ILE A 113 -17.57 -17.26 -14.17
N GLY A 114 -18.57 -18.12 -13.89
CA GLY A 114 -19.51 -17.95 -12.79
C GLY A 114 -18.88 -18.47 -11.50
N TYR A 115 -18.90 -17.67 -10.43
CA TYR A 115 -18.20 -18.02 -9.19
C TYR A 115 -18.79 -17.37 -7.95
N ARG A 116 -18.34 -17.87 -6.79
CA ARG A 116 -18.63 -17.33 -5.46
C ARG A 116 -17.39 -17.36 -4.60
N THR A 117 -17.22 -16.31 -3.77
CA THR A 117 -16.12 -16.25 -2.77
C THR A 117 -16.47 -17.08 -1.53
N ALA A 118 -15.44 -17.52 -0.81
CA ALA A 118 -15.61 -18.01 0.55
C ALA A 118 -15.90 -16.84 1.52
N PRO A 119 -16.62 -17.06 2.64
CA PRO A 119 -16.83 -16.03 3.67
C PRO A 119 -15.54 -15.50 4.28
N GLY A 120 -14.47 -16.32 4.33
CA GLY A 120 -13.14 -15.97 4.81
C GLY A 120 -12.14 -15.67 3.70
N ALA A 121 -12.59 -15.18 2.53
CA ALA A 121 -11.70 -14.78 1.44
C ALA A 121 -10.70 -13.70 1.93
N ALA A 122 -9.40 -13.96 1.75
CA ALA A 122 -8.35 -13.19 2.42
C ALA A 122 -8.31 -11.70 2.02
N ALA A 123 -8.72 -11.37 0.80
CA ALA A 123 -8.81 -9.97 0.39
C ALA A 123 -9.99 -9.21 1.02
N LEU A 124 -11.02 -9.89 1.53
CA LEU A 124 -12.27 -9.29 1.93
C LEU A 124 -12.33 -9.04 3.43
N GLN A 125 -12.49 -7.78 3.82
CA GLN A 125 -12.76 -7.40 5.21
C GLN A 125 -14.25 -7.07 5.37
N TRP A 126 -14.97 -7.94 6.04
CA TRP A 126 -16.37 -7.75 6.41
C TRP A 126 -16.47 -7.20 7.83
N LEU A 127 -17.02 -6.00 7.99
CA LEU A 127 -17.17 -5.34 9.27
C LEU A 127 -18.64 -5.25 9.66
N ALA A 128 -18.94 -5.68 10.89
CA ALA A 128 -20.24 -5.46 11.50
C ALA A 128 -20.43 -3.98 11.86
N PRO A 129 -21.67 -3.48 12.02
CA PRO A 129 -21.94 -2.09 12.40
C PRO A 129 -21.15 -1.58 13.61
N ALA A 130 -20.90 -2.45 14.60
CA ALA A 130 -20.11 -2.08 15.79
C ALA A 130 -18.61 -1.81 15.52
N GLN A 131 -18.11 -2.19 14.33
CA GLN A 131 -16.72 -2.01 13.91
C GLN A 131 -16.56 -0.83 12.93
N THR A 132 -17.63 -0.05 12.72
CA THR A 132 -17.69 1.09 11.83
C THR A 132 -17.97 2.37 12.62
N ALA A 133 -17.80 3.55 11.99
CA ALA A 133 -18.14 4.83 12.62
C ALA A 133 -19.63 5.15 12.55
N GLY A 134 -20.46 4.26 11.98
CA GLY A 134 -21.89 4.42 11.77
C GLY A 134 -22.72 3.27 12.36
N THR A 135 -23.84 2.98 11.71
CA THR A 135 -24.80 1.93 12.11
C THR A 135 -25.00 0.87 11.03
N GLN A 136 -24.22 0.94 9.95
CA GLN A 136 -24.32 0.04 8.81
C GLN A 136 -23.06 -0.81 8.71
N PRO A 137 -23.13 -2.02 8.12
CA PRO A 137 -21.95 -2.84 7.88
C PRO A 137 -21.05 -2.20 6.81
N PHE A 138 -19.79 -2.64 6.77
CA PHE A 138 -18.82 -2.20 5.80
C PHE A 138 -18.08 -3.40 5.19
N LEU A 139 -17.77 -3.31 3.89
CA LEU A 139 -16.89 -4.21 3.18
C LEU A 139 -15.80 -3.40 2.49
N PHE A 140 -14.56 -3.83 2.57
CA PHE A 140 -13.51 -3.38 1.67
C PHE A 140 -12.62 -4.55 1.23
N THR A 141 -11.95 -4.37 0.10
CA THR A 141 -10.95 -5.31 -0.40
C THR A 141 -9.54 -4.80 -0.15
N GLN A 142 -8.59 -5.73 0.03
CA GLN A 142 -7.16 -5.48 -0.05
C GLN A 142 -6.56 -6.55 -0.95
N SER A 143 -6.20 -6.18 -2.18
CA SER A 143 -5.79 -7.14 -3.21
C SER A 143 -4.28 -7.34 -3.33
N GLN A 144 -3.45 -6.42 -2.83
CA GLN A 144 -1.98 -6.53 -2.82
C GLN A 144 -1.56 -7.55 -1.74
N ALA A 145 -0.53 -8.39 -1.95
CA ALA A 145 0.22 -8.54 -3.20
C ALA A 145 -0.49 -9.45 -4.22
N ILE A 146 -1.00 -10.63 -3.82
CA ILE A 146 -1.66 -11.65 -4.66
C ILE A 146 -3.00 -12.12 -4.07
N LEU A 147 -3.74 -11.20 -3.45
CA LEU A 147 -5.02 -11.52 -2.83
C LEU A 147 -6.21 -11.27 -3.77
N ALA A 148 -6.02 -10.65 -4.95
CA ALA A 148 -7.09 -10.47 -5.93
C ALA A 148 -7.74 -11.81 -6.30
N ARG A 149 -6.96 -12.86 -6.47
CA ARG A 149 -7.41 -14.26 -6.74
C ARG A 149 -8.32 -14.86 -5.68
N THR A 150 -8.45 -14.22 -4.51
CA THR A 150 -9.35 -14.71 -3.45
C THR A 150 -10.78 -14.20 -3.60
N TRP A 151 -11.00 -13.18 -4.45
CA TRP A 151 -12.34 -12.64 -4.71
C TRP A 151 -12.68 -12.50 -6.20
N LEU A 152 -11.72 -12.69 -7.09
CA LEU A 152 -11.85 -12.62 -8.54
C LEU A 152 -10.98 -13.70 -9.18
N PRO A 153 -11.49 -14.62 -10.00
CA PRO A 153 -10.65 -15.49 -10.81
C PRO A 153 -9.96 -14.63 -11.89
N CYS A 154 -8.64 -14.46 -11.80
CA CYS A 154 -7.90 -13.53 -12.65
C CYS A 154 -6.48 -14.04 -12.95
N GLN A 155 -5.77 -13.34 -13.82
CA GLN A 155 -4.31 -13.49 -13.98
C GLN A 155 -3.65 -12.52 -13.01
N ASP A 156 -3.33 -13.01 -11.80
CA ASP A 156 -2.96 -12.20 -10.63
C ASP A 156 -1.44 -11.97 -10.57
N SER A 157 -0.93 -11.25 -11.56
CA SER A 157 0.46 -10.82 -11.65
C SER A 157 0.52 -9.31 -11.88
N PRO A 158 1.42 -8.58 -11.24
CA PRO A 158 1.61 -7.15 -11.49
C PRO A 158 2.06 -6.85 -12.93
N GLY A 159 2.64 -7.85 -13.61
CA GLY A 159 3.02 -7.79 -15.01
C GLY A 159 1.87 -7.84 -16.01
N ILE A 160 0.66 -8.24 -15.59
CA ILE A 160 -0.53 -8.35 -16.45
C ILE A 160 -1.50 -7.22 -16.14
N ARG A 161 -1.88 -6.47 -17.18
CA ARG A 161 -2.75 -5.30 -17.07
C ARG A 161 -3.98 -5.45 -17.94
N PHE A 162 -5.12 -5.01 -17.42
CA PHE A 162 -6.39 -5.06 -18.12
C PHE A 162 -7.27 -3.85 -17.79
N THR A 163 -8.15 -3.49 -18.71
CA THR A 163 -9.25 -2.54 -18.46
C THR A 163 -10.46 -3.27 -17.93
N TYR A 164 -11.39 -2.58 -17.27
CA TYR A 164 -12.62 -3.25 -16.85
C TYR A 164 -13.86 -2.35 -16.85
N GLU A 165 -15.00 -3.01 -16.94
CA GLU A 165 -16.30 -2.50 -16.55
C GLU A 165 -16.93 -3.46 -15.53
N ALA A 166 -17.69 -2.91 -14.59
CA ALA A 166 -18.32 -3.71 -13.56
C ALA A 166 -19.74 -3.24 -13.24
N GLN A 167 -20.60 -4.21 -12.92
CA GLN A 167 -21.89 -3.98 -12.30
C GLN A 167 -21.90 -4.64 -10.93
N VAL A 168 -22.07 -3.84 -9.88
CA VAL A 168 -22.10 -4.33 -8.49
C VAL A 168 -23.45 -4.04 -7.86
N ARG A 169 -24.08 -5.07 -7.30
CA ARG A 169 -25.35 -4.97 -6.57
C ARG A 169 -25.09 -5.11 -5.08
N VAL A 170 -25.58 -4.14 -4.32
CA VAL A 170 -25.44 -4.04 -2.85
C VAL A 170 -26.80 -3.69 -2.21
N PRO A 171 -26.98 -3.83 -0.90
CA PRO A 171 -28.14 -3.28 -0.20
C PRO A 171 -28.36 -1.79 -0.52
N ALA A 172 -29.60 -1.38 -0.82
CA ALA A 172 -29.92 -0.06 -1.35
C ALA A 172 -29.53 1.12 -0.42
N GLN A 173 -29.36 0.85 0.89
CA GLN A 173 -28.89 1.83 1.86
C GLN A 173 -27.37 2.05 1.83
N LEU A 174 -26.61 1.26 1.05
CA LEU A 174 -25.14 1.35 0.96
C LEU A 174 -24.69 1.92 -0.38
N LEU A 175 -23.52 2.55 -0.38
CA LEU A 175 -22.81 3.01 -1.56
C LEU A 175 -21.70 2.01 -1.88
N ALA A 176 -21.58 1.62 -3.15
CA ALA A 176 -20.45 0.85 -3.65
C ALA A 176 -19.48 1.78 -4.40
N LEU A 177 -18.18 1.56 -4.20
CA LEU A 177 -17.06 2.25 -4.86
C LEU A 177 -16.05 1.23 -5.36
N MET A 178 -15.39 1.52 -6.48
CA MET A 178 -14.30 0.71 -7.03
C MET A 178 -13.12 1.60 -7.48
N SER A 179 -11.98 0.99 -7.78
CA SER A 179 -10.87 1.65 -8.47
C SER A 179 -11.25 2.00 -9.92
N ALA A 180 -12.19 2.94 -10.08
CA ALA A 180 -12.82 3.31 -11.34
C ALA A 180 -13.47 4.70 -11.24
N GLU A 181 -14.20 5.11 -12.27
CA GLU A 181 -15.13 6.23 -12.18
C GLU A 181 -16.24 5.91 -11.17
N ASN A 182 -16.39 6.73 -10.12
CA ASN A 182 -17.25 6.43 -8.98
C ASN A 182 -18.48 7.35 -8.90
N PRO A 183 -19.65 6.80 -8.45
CA PRO A 183 -20.81 7.60 -8.08
C PRO A 183 -20.55 8.39 -6.79
N GLN A 184 -21.01 9.64 -6.74
CA GLN A 184 -20.87 10.49 -5.55
C GLN A 184 -22.04 10.36 -4.57
N ARG A 185 -23.09 9.62 -4.94
CA ARG A 185 -24.31 9.46 -4.15
C ARG A 185 -24.89 8.06 -4.30
N ARG A 186 -25.57 7.61 -3.27
CA ARG A 186 -26.38 6.39 -3.31
C ARG A 186 -27.50 6.50 -4.34
N ASN A 187 -27.86 5.38 -4.95
CA ASN A 187 -29.06 5.24 -5.77
C ASN A 187 -30.09 4.31 -5.09
N ALA A 188 -31.35 4.42 -5.49
CA ALA A 188 -32.43 3.66 -4.89
C ALA A 188 -32.42 2.14 -5.25
N THR A 189 -31.68 1.75 -6.28
CA THR A 189 -31.65 0.36 -6.76
C THR A 189 -30.58 -0.48 -6.08
N GLY A 190 -29.58 0.15 -5.45
CA GLY A 190 -28.39 -0.54 -4.94
C GLY A 190 -27.51 -1.14 -6.03
N THR A 191 -27.73 -0.80 -7.31
CA THR A 191 -26.93 -1.30 -8.43
C THR A 191 -26.07 -0.18 -8.99
N TYR A 192 -24.75 -0.41 -9.02
CA TYR A 192 -23.74 0.57 -9.44
C TYR A 192 -22.96 0.04 -10.63
N HIS A 193 -22.62 0.95 -11.55
CA HIS A 193 -21.83 0.66 -12.74
C HIS A 193 -20.51 1.40 -12.67
N PHE A 194 -19.44 0.70 -13.00
CA PHE A 194 -18.07 1.18 -12.94
C PHE A 194 -17.36 0.99 -14.25
N ARG A 195 -16.42 1.88 -14.55
CA ARG A 195 -15.56 1.77 -15.73
C ARG A 195 -14.14 2.24 -15.38
N MET A 196 -13.17 1.39 -15.67
CA MET A 196 -11.76 1.70 -15.65
C MET A 196 -11.21 1.56 -17.08
N ALA A 197 -11.03 2.71 -17.75
CA ALA A 197 -10.60 2.75 -19.14
C ALA A 197 -9.08 2.59 -19.29
N GLN A 198 -8.32 2.89 -18.25
CA GLN A 198 -6.88 2.70 -18.21
C GLN A 198 -6.55 1.27 -17.75
N PRO A 199 -5.56 0.60 -18.36
CA PRO A 199 -5.23 -0.76 -17.96
C PRO A 199 -4.48 -0.77 -16.61
N ILE A 200 -4.97 -1.60 -15.68
CA ILE A 200 -4.39 -1.80 -14.35
C ILE A 200 -4.10 -3.28 -14.09
N PRO A 201 -3.13 -3.63 -13.23
CA PRO A 201 -2.95 -5.00 -12.73
C PRO A 201 -4.02 -5.36 -11.69
N ALA A 202 -4.18 -6.67 -11.45
CA ALA A 202 -5.23 -7.19 -10.58
C ALA A 202 -5.12 -6.69 -9.12
N TYR A 203 -3.90 -6.50 -8.59
CA TYR A 203 -3.69 -6.04 -7.23
C TYR A 203 -4.22 -4.62 -6.97
N LEU A 204 -4.45 -3.83 -8.01
CA LEU A 204 -5.03 -2.49 -7.95
C LEU A 204 -6.57 -2.47 -8.11
N MET A 205 -7.20 -3.62 -8.32
CA MET A 205 -8.66 -3.70 -8.26
C MET A 205 -9.13 -3.62 -6.82
N ALA A 206 -10.01 -2.66 -6.57
CA ALA A 206 -10.59 -2.42 -5.26
C ALA A 206 -12.12 -2.36 -5.34
N LEU A 207 -12.76 -2.82 -4.26
CA LEU A 207 -14.19 -2.67 -3.99
C LEU A 207 -14.35 -2.22 -2.54
N ALA A 208 -15.18 -1.21 -2.30
CA ALA A 208 -15.64 -0.82 -0.98
C ALA A 208 -17.15 -0.61 -0.99
N VAL A 209 -17.83 -1.07 0.07
CA VAL A 209 -19.28 -0.95 0.23
C VAL A 209 -19.58 -0.53 1.67
N GLY A 210 -20.28 0.58 1.85
CA GLY A 210 -20.59 1.09 3.19
C GLY A 210 -21.60 2.23 3.18
N ASP A 211 -21.92 2.75 4.36
CA ASP A 211 -22.67 4.01 4.50
C ASP A 211 -21.70 5.17 4.27
N LEU A 212 -21.50 5.52 3.00
CA LEU A 212 -20.50 6.48 2.57
C LEU A 212 -21.15 7.78 2.08
N ALA A 213 -20.51 8.90 2.40
CA ALA A 213 -20.80 10.21 1.88
C ALA A 213 -19.58 10.78 1.14
N PHE A 214 -19.81 11.72 0.24
CA PHE A 214 -18.79 12.36 -0.57
C PHE A 214 -18.68 13.86 -0.30
N SER A 215 -17.45 14.37 -0.16
CA SER A 215 -17.12 15.79 -0.07
C SER A 215 -16.17 16.17 -1.22
N PRO A 216 -16.59 17.02 -2.18
CA PRO A 216 -15.69 17.52 -3.21
C PRO A 216 -14.67 18.50 -2.63
N LEU A 217 -13.41 18.38 -3.03
CA LEU A 217 -12.35 19.36 -2.73
C LEU A 217 -12.05 20.24 -3.94
N SER A 218 -12.12 19.68 -5.14
CA SER A 218 -11.95 20.40 -6.40
C SER A 218 -12.78 19.76 -7.52
N GLY A 219 -12.59 20.20 -8.76
CA GLY A 219 -13.22 19.57 -9.94
C GLY A 219 -12.81 18.12 -10.18
N ARG A 220 -11.63 17.70 -9.69
CA ARG A 220 -11.07 16.36 -9.90
C ARG A 220 -10.61 15.62 -8.64
N THR A 221 -10.79 16.21 -7.46
CA THR A 221 -10.45 15.59 -6.18
C THR A 221 -11.61 15.64 -5.21
N GLY A 222 -11.74 14.63 -4.36
CA GLY A 222 -12.75 14.56 -3.32
C GLY A 222 -12.46 13.47 -2.31
N ILE A 223 -13.33 13.38 -1.31
CA ILE A 223 -13.18 12.44 -0.20
C ILE A 223 -14.48 11.67 -0.01
N TYR A 224 -14.37 10.37 0.03
CA TYR A 224 -15.40 9.47 0.55
C TYR A 224 -15.03 9.06 1.97
N ALA A 225 -16.01 9.05 2.86
CA ALA A 225 -15.88 8.54 4.22
C ALA A 225 -17.26 8.22 4.78
N GLU A 226 -17.31 7.50 5.89
CA GLU A 226 -18.52 7.43 6.70
C GLU A 226 -18.91 8.84 7.21
N PRO A 227 -20.21 9.18 7.33
CA PRO A 227 -20.66 10.53 7.68
C PRO A 227 -20.00 11.13 8.92
N ALA A 228 -19.76 10.32 9.96
CA ALA A 228 -19.12 10.75 11.20
C ALA A 228 -17.65 11.16 11.03
N THR A 229 -16.97 10.64 10.02
CA THR A 229 -15.54 10.87 9.74
C THR A 229 -15.30 11.94 8.69
N LEU A 230 -16.27 12.18 7.79
CA LEU A 230 -16.11 12.99 6.59
C LEU A 230 -15.60 14.41 6.85
N ASN A 231 -16.13 15.10 7.87
CA ASN A 231 -15.71 16.47 8.17
C ASN A 231 -14.25 16.55 8.64
N LYS A 232 -13.80 15.58 9.45
CA LYS A 232 -12.40 15.49 9.89
C LYS A 232 -11.48 15.23 8.69
N ALA A 233 -11.85 14.28 7.83
CA ALA A 233 -11.10 13.95 6.64
C ALA A 233 -11.02 15.14 5.64
N THR A 234 -12.13 15.87 5.44
CA THR A 234 -12.18 17.07 4.59
C THR A 234 -11.25 18.16 5.11
N HIS A 235 -11.18 18.35 6.44
CA HIS A 235 -10.24 19.29 7.06
C HIS A 235 -8.78 18.84 6.86
N GLU A 236 -8.49 17.59 7.16
CA GLU A 236 -7.13 17.05 7.12
C GLU A 236 -6.54 17.09 5.71
N PHE A 237 -7.34 16.75 4.69
CA PHE A 237 -6.88 16.59 3.31
C PHE A 237 -7.19 17.81 2.42
N ALA A 238 -7.41 18.99 3.00
CA ALA A 238 -7.77 20.19 2.25
C ALA A 238 -6.73 20.62 1.19
N ASP A 239 -5.47 20.19 1.33
CA ASP A 239 -4.38 20.50 0.38
C ASP A 239 -4.23 19.48 -0.76
N LEU A 240 -5.15 18.50 -0.89
CA LEU A 240 -5.08 17.41 -1.86
C LEU A 240 -4.86 17.89 -3.31
N GLU A 241 -5.63 18.89 -3.77
CA GLU A 241 -5.47 19.44 -5.12
C GLU A 241 -4.11 20.11 -5.32
N LYS A 242 -3.55 20.73 -4.28
CA LYS A 242 -2.20 21.31 -4.34
C LYS A 242 -1.13 20.22 -4.48
N MET A 243 -1.33 19.06 -3.82
CA MET A 243 -0.45 17.90 -3.99
C MET A 243 -0.47 17.38 -5.41
N VAL A 244 -1.68 17.23 -6.01
CA VAL A 244 -1.82 16.80 -7.41
C VAL A 244 -1.13 17.79 -8.36
N ALA A 245 -1.34 19.09 -8.18
CA ALA A 245 -0.72 20.12 -9.01
C ALA A 245 0.81 20.13 -8.88
N ALA A 246 1.34 19.95 -7.66
CA ALA A 246 2.78 19.84 -7.41
C ALA A 246 3.38 18.60 -8.09
N ALA A 247 2.72 17.44 -7.97
CA ALA A 247 3.15 16.21 -8.60
C ALA A 247 3.17 16.32 -10.14
N GLU A 248 2.14 16.95 -10.73
CA GLU A 248 2.12 17.19 -12.19
C GLU A 248 3.27 18.08 -12.67
N GLN A 249 3.64 19.10 -11.91
CA GLN A 249 4.80 19.94 -12.23
C GLN A 249 6.10 19.15 -12.17
N LEU A 250 6.24 18.26 -11.20
CA LEU A 250 7.44 17.46 -10.97
C LEU A 250 7.57 16.28 -11.95
N TYR A 251 6.48 15.56 -12.24
CA TYR A 251 6.53 14.23 -12.86
C TYR A 251 5.73 14.11 -14.18
N GLY A 252 5.01 15.15 -14.57
CA GLY A 252 4.16 15.18 -15.77
C GLY A 252 2.69 14.94 -15.44
N PRO A 253 1.80 14.95 -16.47
CA PRO A 253 0.36 15.01 -16.26
C PRO A 253 -0.19 13.78 -15.52
N TYR A 254 -1.14 13.99 -14.62
CA TYR A 254 -1.93 12.95 -13.99
C TYR A 254 -2.83 12.26 -15.02
N ARG A 255 -2.72 10.94 -15.18
CA ARG A 255 -3.32 10.18 -16.29
C ARG A 255 -4.64 9.47 -15.94
N TRP A 256 -5.09 9.56 -14.67
CA TRP A 256 -6.19 8.75 -14.15
C TRP A 256 -7.53 9.50 -14.11
N GLY A 257 -7.58 10.78 -14.49
CA GLY A 257 -8.79 11.60 -14.48
C GLY A 257 -9.07 12.22 -13.10
N ARG A 258 -9.75 11.48 -12.20
CA ARG A 258 -10.00 11.92 -10.82
C ARG A 258 -9.01 11.28 -9.85
N TYR A 259 -8.69 12.00 -8.78
CA TYR A 259 -7.96 11.47 -7.61
C TYR A 259 -8.83 11.68 -6.36
N ASP A 260 -9.57 10.65 -6.00
CA ASP A 260 -10.42 10.67 -4.81
C ASP A 260 -9.83 9.76 -3.72
N LEU A 261 -10.04 10.14 -2.45
CA LEU A 261 -9.65 9.35 -1.29
C LEU A 261 -10.87 8.66 -0.68
N LEU A 262 -10.72 7.45 -0.21
CA LEU A 262 -11.67 6.79 0.69
C LEU A 262 -11.01 6.56 2.04
N VAL A 263 -11.52 7.22 3.07
CA VAL A 263 -11.12 6.93 4.46
C VAL A 263 -11.85 5.66 4.89
N LEU A 264 -11.07 4.61 5.11
CA LEU A 264 -11.57 3.31 5.56
C LEU A 264 -11.79 3.26 7.09
N PRO A 265 -12.51 2.25 7.59
CA PRO A 265 -12.55 1.96 9.01
C PRO A 265 -11.15 1.65 9.59
N PRO A 266 -10.93 1.80 10.91
CA PRO A 266 -9.62 1.66 11.55
C PRO A 266 -8.99 0.26 11.44
N SER A 267 -9.75 -0.75 11.06
CA SER A 267 -9.28 -2.12 10.80
C SER A 267 -8.37 -2.27 9.58
N PHE A 268 -8.28 -1.25 8.73
CA PHE A 268 -7.45 -1.26 7.52
C PHE A 268 -5.98 -1.53 7.87
N PRO A 269 -5.32 -2.54 7.25
CA PRO A 269 -4.02 -3.04 7.71
C PRO A 269 -2.83 -2.17 7.35
N PHE A 270 -2.99 -1.24 6.39
CA PHE A 270 -1.92 -0.38 5.87
C PHE A 270 -2.15 1.10 6.18
N GLY A 271 -1.22 1.94 5.75
CA GLY A 271 -1.36 3.39 5.75
C GLY A 271 -2.33 3.84 4.67
N GLY A 272 -2.06 3.44 3.45
CA GLY A 272 -2.88 3.64 2.28
C GLY A 272 -2.84 2.44 1.35
N MET A 273 -3.54 2.57 0.25
CA MET A 273 -3.47 1.68 -0.92
C MET A 273 -3.78 2.50 -2.17
N GLU A 274 -2.88 2.46 -3.10
CA GLU A 274 -2.80 3.31 -4.28
C GLU A 274 -3.82 2.97 -5.39
N ASN A 275 -4.96 2.41 -5.06
CA ASN A 275 -5.97 2.05 -6.07
C ASN A 275 -6.28 3.26 -6.98
N PRO A 276 -6.09 3.16 -8.31
CA PRO A 276 -6.31 4.28 -9.21
C PRO A 276 -7.73 4.85 -9.11
N MET A 277 -7.86 6.18 -9.11
CA MET A 277 -9.11 6.93 -8.97
C MET A 277 -9.78 6.83 -7.59
N LEU A 278 -9.35 5.92 -6.70
CA LEU A 278 -9.91 5.71 -5.37
C LEU A 278 -8.85 5.19 -4.40
N THR A 279 -7.95 6.05 -4.00
CA THR A 279 -6.95 5.71 -2.98
C THR A 279 -7.61 5.41 -1.64
N PHE A 280 -7.29 4.25 -1.04
CA PHE A 280 -7.70 3.93 0.31
C PHE A 280 -6.75 4.57 1.32
N ILE A 281 -7.29 5.13 2.40
CA ILE A 281 -6.52 5.82 3.45
C ILE A 281 -7.00 5.36 4.83
N THR A 282 -6.05 5.08 5.71
CA THR A 282 -6.33 4.80 7.13
C THR A 282 -6.82 6.04 7.87
N PRO A 283 -7.79 5.93 8.79
CA PRO A 283 -8.18 7.06 9.64
C PRO A 283 -7.11 7.44 10.68
N THR A 284 -6.06 6.62 10.87
CA THR A 284 -4.99 6.87 11.85
C THR A 284 -4.16 8.12 11.57
N ILE A 285 -4.28 8.69 10.36
CA ILE A 285 -3.61 9.95 10.00
C ILE A 285 -4.47 11.20 10.17
N LEU A 286 -5.70 11.06 10.64
CA LEU A 286 -6.59 12.20 10.94
C LEU A 286 -6.20 12.84 12.28
N ALA A 287 -4.98 13.36 12.36
CA ALA A 287 -4.41 13.97 13.57
C ALA A 287 -5.03 15.34 13.91
N GLY A 288 -5.64 16.01 12.93
CA GLY A 288 -6.28 17.30 13.08
C GLY A 288 -5.37 18.51 12.83
N ASP A 289 -4.07 18.28 12.66
CA ASP A 289 -3.04 19.30 12.42
C ASP A 289 -2.41 19.24 11.02
N ARG A 290 -2.84 18.30 10.17
CA ARG A 290 -2.35 18.01 8.81
C ARG A 290 -0.88 17.58 8.76
N SER A 291 -0.28 17.21 9.88
CA SER A 291 1.13 16.85 9.93
C SER A 291 1.42 15.48 9.32
N LEU A 292 0.45 14.59 9.22
CA LEU A 292 0.60 13.22 8.70
C LEU A 292 0.18 13.07 7.23
N THR A 293 -0.05 14.17 6.51
CA THR A 293 -0.50 14.15 5.11
C THR A 293 0.56 13.72 4.10
N SER A 294 1.79 13.50 4.52
CA SER A 294 2.84 12.91 3.68
C SER A 294 2.42 11.52 3.16
N LEU A 295 1.65 10.76 3.94
CA LEU A 295 1.07 9.49 3.46
C LEU A 295 0.18 9.70 2.23
N VAL A 296 -0.64 10.76 2.19
CA VAL A 296 -1.46 11.07 1.01
C VAL A 296 -0.60 11.45 -0.19
N ALA A 297 0.52 12.15 0.03
CA ALA A 297 1.48 12.44 -1.04
C ALA A 297 2.18 11.17 -1.53
N HIS A 298 2.42 10.18 -0.66
CA HIS A 298 2.92 8.86 -1.00
C HIS A 298 1.94 8.12 -1.93
N GLU A 299 0.69 7.98 -1.50
CA GLU A 299 -0.34 7.30 -2.30
C GLU A 299 -0.62 8.03 -3.63
N LEU A 300 -0.54 9.35 -3.65
CA LEU A 300 -0.62 10.12 -4.90
C LEU A 300 0.57 9.84 -5.82
N ALA A 301 1.77 9.73 -5.28
CA ALA A 301 3.00 9.47 -6.05
C ALA A 301 2.92 8.13 -6.80
N HIS A 302 2.22 7.15 -6.24
CA HIS A 302 1.92 5.90 -6.92
C HIS A 302 1.17 6.08 -8.25
N SER A 303 0.50 7.20 -8.48
CA SER A 303 -0.12 7.48 -9.78
C SER A 303 0.88 7.48 -10.94
N TRP A 304 2.17 7.62 -10.66
CA TRP A 304 3.28 7.44 -11.60
C TRP A 304 4.04 6.15 -11.32
N SER A 305 4.59 5.97 -10.12
CA SER A 305 5.34 4.79 -9.71
C SER A 305 4.40 3.76 -9.09
N GLY A 306 4.31 2.58 -9.67
CA GLY A 306 3.35 1.54 -9.28
C GLY A 306 2.15 1.45 -10.22
N ASN A 307 1.43 2.54 -10.44
CA ASN A 307 0.22 2.53 -11.27
C ASN A 307 0.51 2.78 -12.75
N LEU A 308 1.23 3.85 -13.11
CA LEU A 308 1.53 4.16 -14.51
C LEU A 308 2.63 3.23 -15.05
N VAL A 309 3.69 3.04 -14.29
CA VAL A 309 4.74 2.05 -14.54
C VAL A 309 4.77 1.12 -13.33
N THR A 310 4.39 -0.14 -13.53
CA THR A 310 4.26 -1.13 -12.46
C THR A 310 5.50 -2.04 -12.43
N ASN A 311 5.92 -2.50 -11.26
CA ASN A 311 6.91 -3.59 -11.16
C ASN A 311 6.40 -4.84 -11.88
N ALA A 312 7.29 -5.53 -12.58
CA ALA A 312 6.91 -6.69 -13.39
C ALA A 312 6.58 -7.92 -12.54
N THR A 313 7.33 -8.11 -11.47
CA THR A 313 7.16 -9.14 -10.44
C THR A 313 7.36 -8.53 -9.06
N TRP A 314 7.07 -9.28 -8.01
CA TRP A 314 7.27 -8.80 -6.63
C TRP A 314 8.76 -8.74 -6.24
N ASP A 315 9.64 -9.41 -6.97
CA ASP A 315 11.11 -9.27 -6.82
C ASP A 315 11.58 -7.83 -7.16
N ASP A 316 10.81 -7.11 -7.97
CA ASP A 316 11.12 -5.77 -8.48
C ASP A 316 10.40 -4.64 -7.71
N PHE A 317 9.83 -4.92 -6.54
CA PHE A 317 8.95 -4.02 -5.80
C PHE A 317 9.58 -2.66 -5.45
N TRP A 318 10.91 -2.59 -5.33
CA TRP A 318 11.63 -1.33 -5.11
C TRP A 318 11.43 -0.30 -6.25
N LEU A 319 11.15 -0.77 -7.49
CA LEU A 319 10.83 0.11 -8.62
C LEU A 319 9.48 0.82 -8.45
N ASN A 320 8.59 0.22 -7.66
CA ASN A 320 7.35 0.84 -7.22
C ASN A 320 7.65 1.79 -6.04
N GLU A 321 8.07 1.28 -4.90
CA GLU A 321 8.13 2.01 -3.63
C GLU A 321 9.28 3.01 -3.53
N GLY A 322 10.46 2.66 -4.02
CA GLY A 322 11.62 3.54 -3.93
C GLY A 322 11.43 4.87 -4.68
N PHE A 323 10.81 4.83 -5.86
CA PHE A 323 10.41 6.04 -6.58
C PHE A 323 9.29 6.79 -5.87
N THR A 324 8.32 6.07 -5.33
CA THR A 324 7.17 6.66 -4.64
C THR A 324 7.61 7.44 -3.40
N VAL A 325 8.49 6.88 -2.57
CA VAL A 325 9.04 7.59 -1.41
C VAL A 325 9.87 8.82 -1.83
N TYR A 326 10.66 8.72 -2.90
CA TYR A 326 11.37 9.88 -3.44
C TYR A 326 10.39 10.96 -3.90
N PHE A 327 9.29 10.59 -4.58
CA PHE A 327 8.26 11.52 -5.06
C PHE A 327 7.48 12.15 -3.91
N GLU A 328 7.05 11.36 -2.94
CA GLU A 328 6.43 11.84 -1.71
C GLU A 328 7.22 13.01 -1.12
N ARG A 329 8.51 12.81 -0.88
CA ARG A 329 9.38 13.83 -0.27
C ARG A 329 9.55 15.06 -1.13
N ARG A 330 9.59 14.91 -2.46
CA ARG A 330 9.65 16.03 -3.40
C ARG A 330 8.35 16.83 -3.44
N ILE A 331 7.19 16.17 -3.36
CA ILE A 331 5.86 16.81 -3.24
C ILE A 331 5.80 17.59 -1.92
N MET A 332 6.20 16.96 -0.81
CA MET A 332 6.17 17.60 0.50
C MET A 332 7.18 18.75 0.61
N GLU A 333 8.36 18.64 -0.01
CA GLU A 333 9.32 19.74 -0.14
C GLU A 333 8.71 20.93 -0.91
N HIS A 334 8.00 20.65 -2.00
CA HIS A 334 7.36 21.70 -2.82
C HIS A 334 6.29 22.46 -2.04
N LEU A 335 5.50 21.77 -1.22
CA LEU A 335 4.36 22.36 -0.49
C LEU A 335 4.74 22.96 0.86
N TYR A 336 5.61 22.31 1.61
CA TYR A 336 5.89 22.65 3.02
C TYR A 336 7.36 23.01 3.28
N GLY A 337 8.18 23.00 2.22
CA GLY A 337 9.58 23.39 2.28
C GLY A 337 10.54 22.27 2.69
N ARG A 338 11.83 22.56 2.47
CA ARG A 338 12.93 21.60 2.65
C ARG A 338 13.03 21.04 4.07
N ASP A 339 12.85 21.89 5.09
CA ASP A 339 12.95 21.47 6.49
C ASP A 339 11.92 20.37 6.85
N TYR A 340 10.73 20.39 6.22
CA TYR A 340 9.73 19.36 6.42
C TYR A 340 10.14 18.03 5.75
N ALA A 341 10.57 18.10 4.49
CA ALA A 341 11.03 16.92 3.77
C ALA A 341 12.26 16.27 4.42
N ASP A 342 13.15 17.07 5.00
CA ASP A 342 14.32 16.57 5.73
C ASP A 342 13.93 15.78 6.98
N MET A 343 12.85 16.15 7.70
CA MET A 343 12.34 15.33 8.82
C MET A 343 11.88 13.95 8.34
N LEU A 344 11.12 13.90 7.25
CA LEU A 344 10.68 12.63 6.66
C LEU A 344 11.89 11.77 6.24
N GLN A 345 12.94 12.41 5.70
CA GLN A 345 14.15 11.71 5.27
C GLN A 345 14.92 11.11 6.46
N VAL A 346 14.95 11.80 7.61
CA VAL A 346 15.59 11.27 8.83
C VAL A 346 14.79 10.11 9.39
N LEU A 347 13.46 10.27 9.56
CA LEU A 347 12.59 9.20 10.09
C LEU A 347 12.63 7.94 9.21
N GLY A 348 12.59 8.10 7.88
CA GLY A 348 12.71 6.97 6.97
C GLY A 348 14.08 6.28 7.04
N ARG A 349 15.17 7.05 7.20
CA ARG A 349 16.51 6.47 7.40
C ARG A 349 16.61 5.70 8.72
N GLU A 350 15.98 6.18 9.79
CA GLU A 350 15.89 5.47 11.08
C GLU A 350 15.11 4.16 10.93
N ALA A 351 13.96 4.18 10.25
CA ALA A 351 13.17 2.98 9.96
C ALA A 351 13.96 1.95 9.13
N LEU A 352 14.69 2.40 8.09
CA LEU A 352 15.56 1.54 7.29
C LEU A 352 16.65 0.88 8.13
N HIS A 353 17.31 1.61 9.02
CA HIS A 353 18.33 1.04 9.91
C HIS A 353 17.75 -0.01 10.83
N HIS A 354 16.58 0.27 11.42
CA HIS A 354 15.89 -0.68 12.29
C HIS A 354 15.53 -1.98 11.53
N THR A 355 14.96 -1.86 10.34
CA THR A 355 14.66 -3.02 9.48
C THR A 355 15.93 -3.81 9.13
N MET A 356 17.04 -3.14 8.83
CA MET A 356 18.32 -3.82 8.56
C MET A 356 18.89 -4.54 9.79
N GLU A 357 18.66 -4.01 10.99
CA GLU A 357 19.04 -4.67 12.24
C GLU A 357 18.20 -5.93 12.49
N GLU A 358 16.88 -5.86 12.25
CA GLU A 358 15.97 -7.00 12.40
C GLU A 358 16.24 -8.13 11.40
N ILE A 359 16.41 -7.79 10.13
CA ILE A 359 16.66 -8.77 9.05
C ILE A 359 18.12 -9.28 9.12
N GLY A 360 19.05 -8.48 9.61
CA GLY A 360 20.49 -8.66 9.52
C GLY A 360 21.06 -8.00 8.27
N ALA A 361 21.92 -7.00 8.45
CA ALA A 361 22.42 -6.14 7.36
C ALA A 361 23.16 -6.92 6.23
N ALA A 362 23.65 -8.12 6.48
CA ALA A 362 24.29 -8.98 5.48
C ALA A 362 23.32 -9.93 4.76
N ASN A 363 22.04 -9.94 5.14
CA ASN A 363 21.04 -10.81 4.55
C ASN A 363 20.70 -10.37 3.11
N ALA A 364 20.43 -11.34 2.23
CA ALA A 364 20.00 -11.09 0.85
C ALA A 364 18.68 -10.32 0.75
N ASP A 365 17.79 -10.42 1.74
CA ASP A 365 16.55 -9.66 1.80
C ASP A 365 16.77 -8.15 2.03
N THR A 366 18.03 -7.71 2.21
CA THR A 366 18.41 -6.29 2.17
C THR A 366 18.85 -5.82 0.77
N HIS A 367 18.82 -6.68 -0.26
CA HIS A 367 18.96 -6.27 -1.66
C HIS A 367 17.73 -5.52 -2.15
N LEU A 368 17.88 -4.61 -3.12
CA LEU A 368 16.73 -4.00 -3.79
C LEU A 368 16.03 -5.02 -4.70
N ARG A 369 16.80 -5.79 -5.47
CA ARG A 369 16.26 -6.92 -6.22
C ARG A 369 16.15 -8.12 -5.30
N LEU A 370 14.91 -8.53 -5.04
CA LEU A 370 14.61 -9.69 -4.19
C LEU A 370 14.57 -10.99 -5.00
N HIS A 371 14.46 -12.11 -4.29
CA HIS A 371 14.24 -13.45 -4.82
C HIS A 371 13.17 -14.14 -3.97
N LEU A 372 11.90 -13.89 -4.32
CA LEU A 372 10.74 -14.33 -3.55
C LEU A 372 10.08 -15.60 -4.10
N ALA A 373 10.68 -16.27 -5.10
CA ALA A 373 10.14 -17.52 -5.62
C ALA A 373 9.96 -18.57 -4.52
N GLY A 374 8.73 -19.08 -4.36
CA GLY A 374 8.39 -20.06 -3.31
C GLY A 374 8.17 -19.46 -1.90
N ARG A 375 8.18 -18.13 -1.79
CA ARG A 375 7.88 -17.37 -0.56
C ARG A 375 6.61 -16.56 -0.73
N ASP A 376 6.05 -16.08 0.37
CA ASP A 376 4.96 -15.11 0.31
C ASP A 376 5.52 -13.75 -0.19
N PRO A 377 4.96 -13.15 -1.26
CA PRO A 377 5.45 -11.86 -1.76
C PRO A 377 5.34 -10.72 -0.73
N ASP A 378 4.45 -10.83 0.26
CA ASP A 378 4.35 -9.86 1.35
C ASP A 378 5.62 -9.81 2.25
N GLU A 379 6.49 -10.84 2.18
CA GLU A 379 7.81 -10.81 2.86
C GLU A 379 8.76 -9.76 2.25
N GLY A 380 8.54 -9.36 1.00
CA GLY A 380 9.27 -8.28 0.33
C GLY A 380 8.80 -6.86 0.68
N LEU A 381 7.67 -6.72 1.38
CA LEU A 381 7.10 -5.42 1.77
C LEU A 381 7.79 -4.87 3.02
N THR A 382 9.06 -4.48 2.88
CA THR A 382 9.90 -3.96 3.97
C THR A 382 10.51 -2.61 3.60
N GLU A 383 11.01 -1.86 4.58
CA GLU A 383 11.67 -0.56 4.36
C GLU A 383 12.86 -0.61 3.38
N ILE A 384 13.30 -1.81 3.00
CA ILE A 384 14.32 -1.98 1.97
C ILE A 384 13.82 -1.48 0.61
N ALA A 385 12.66 -1.92 0.17
CA ALA A 385 12.08 -1.46 -1.10
C ALA A 385 11.84 0.05 -1.10
N TYR A 386 11.32 0.58 0.01
CA TYR A 386 10.96 1.98 0.21
C TYR A 386 12.18 2.88 0.37
N GLU A 387 12.88 2.75 1.48
CA GLU A 387 13.89 3.72 1.92
C GLU A 387 15.26 3.51 1.29
N LYS A 388 15.70 2.26 1.07
CA LYS A 388 16.94 1.99 0.32
C LYS A 388 16.74 2.34 -1.16
N GLY A 389 15.55 2.07 -1.73
CA GLY A 389 15.19 2.49 -3.09
C GLY A 389 15.23 4.00 -3.25
N CYS A 390 14.62 4.76 -2.32
CA CYS A 390 14.70 6.22 -2.28
C CYS A 390 16.15 6.72 -2.13
N ALA A 391 16.95 6.09 -1.27
CA ALA A 391 18.33 6.47 -1.04
C ALA A 391 19.22 6.30 -2.28
N LEU A 392 18.95 5.29 -3.14
CA LEU A 392 19.59 5.17 -4.46
C LEU A 392 19.29 6.39 -5.33
N LEU A 393 18.02 6.83 -5.41
CA LEU A 393 17.63 8.00 -6.20
C LEU A 393 18.24 9.28 -5.66
N LEU A 394 18.31 9.45 -4.34
CA LEU A 394 18.99 10.58 -3.69
C LEU A 394 20.51 10.57 -3.97
N THR A 395 21.13 9.39 -4.01
CA THR A 395 22.55 9.25 -4.37
C THR A 395 22.77 9.66 -5.83
N LEU A 396 21.88 9.24 -6.71
CA LEU A 396 21.92 9.63 -8.12
C LEU A 396 21.69 11.15 -8.27
N GLU A 397 20.73 11.74 -7.55
CA GLU A 397 20.49 13.18 -7.51
C GLU A 397 21.76 13.96 -7.07
N ALA A 398 22.42 13.49 -6.02
CA ALA A 398 23.65 14.11 -5.53
C ALA A 398 24.81 14.06 -6.56
N LEU A 399 24.88 13.01 -7.37
CA LEU A 399 25.93 12.83 -8.37
C LEU A 399 25.73 13.63 -9.65
N ILE A 400 24.47 13.79 -10.12
CA ILE A 400 24.17 14.37 -11.43
C ILE A 400 23.41 15.70 -11.35
N GLY A 401 22.95 16.07 -10.18
CA GLY A 401 22.10 17.24 -9.94
C GLY A 401 20.61 16.99 -10.24
N ARG A 402 19.78 17.63 -9.47
CA ARG A 402 18.31 17.52 -9.48
C ARG A 402 17.68 17.75 -10.87
N PRO A 403 18.02 18.81 -11.64
CA PRO A 403 17.39 19.05 -12.94
C PRO A 403 17.58 17.92 -13.94
N ARG A 404 18.75 17.26 -13.89
CA ARG A 404 19.06 16.15 -14.79
C ARG A 404 18.32 14.87 -14.39
N LEU A 405 18.19 14.63 -13.08
CA LEU A 405 17.40 13.51 -12.57
C LEU A 405 15.90 13.70 -12.87
N ASP A 406 15.36 14.89 -12.64
CA ASP A 406 13.95 15.21 -12.92
C ASP A 406 13.61 15.00 -14.41
N ALA A 407 14.51 15.41 -15.32
CA ALA A 407 14.33 15.19 -16.75
C ALA A 407 14.32 13.69 -17.11
N PHE A 408 15.24 12.91 -16.53
CA PHE A 408 15.29 11.46 -16.71
C PHE A 408 14.00 10.77 -16.20
N ILE A 409 13.54 11.12 -15.01
CA ILE A 409 12.34 10.56 -14.38
C ILE A 409 11.10 10.87 -15.22
N LYS A 410 10.94 12.12 -15.69
CA LYS A 410 9.81 12.51 -16.57
C LYS A 410 9.80 11.70 -17.86
N GLU A 411 10.96 11.53 -18.49
CA GLU A 411 11.09 10.74 -19.72
C GLU A 411 10.77 9.27 -19.46
N TYR A 412 11.26 8.70 -18.36
CA TYR A 412 11.00 7.31 -17.96
C TYR A 412 9.50 7.02 -17.83
N PHE A 413 8.77 7.81 -17.04
CA PHE A 413 7.33 7.59 -16.84
C PHE A 413 6.49 7.91 -18.08
N ALA A 414 6.91 8.88 -18.90
CA ALA A 414 6.23 9.15 -20.15
C ALA A 414 6.41 8.00 -21.16
N ARG A 415 7.62 7.45 -21.25
CA ARG A 415 7.98 6.40 -22.19
C ARG A 415 7.33 5.05 -21.88
N PHE A 416 7.33 4.67 -20.61
CA PHE A 416 6.86 3.37 -20.16
C PHE A 416 5.44 3.40 -19.58
N SER A 417 4.68 4.47 -19.85
CA SER A 417 3.29 4.62 -19.39
C SER A 417 2.46 3.37 -19.68
N PHE A 418 1.75 2.88 -18.66
CA PHE A 418 0.88 1.70 -18.69
C PHE A 418 1.61 0.39 -19.03
N GLN A 419 2.88 0.29 -18.71
CA GLN A 419 3.70 -0.91 -18.89
C GLN A 419 4.20 -1.41 -17.54
N ALA A 420 4.64 -2.67 -17.53
CA ALA A 420 5.37 -3.25 -16.40
C ALA A 420 6.89 -3.15 -16.65
N MET A 421 7.67 -3.08 -15.55
CA MET A 421 9.12 -2.88 -15.58
C MET A 421 9.79 -3.83 -14.59
N ASP A 422 10.78 -4.60 -15.07
CA ASP A 422 11.68 -5.35 -14.21
C ASP A 422 12.99 -4.58 -13.95
N THR A 423 13.70 -4.99 -12.92
CA THR A 423 14.98 -4.38 -12.54
C THR A 423 16.00 -4.44 -13.68
N ALA A 424 16.10 -5.54 -14.43
CA ALA A 424 17.09 -5.69 -15.50
C ALA A 424 16.83 -4.68 -16.64
N THR A 425 15.58 -4.56 -17.06
CA THR A 425 15.13 -3.61 -18.10
C THR A 425 15.32 -2.17 -17.64
N PHE A 426 14.95 -1.85 -16.40
CA PHE A 426 15.20 -0.53 -15.82
C PHE A 426 16.68 -0.17 -15.81
N LEU A 427 17.56 -1.07 -15.36
CA LEU A 427 19.00 -0.83 -15.34
C LEU A 427 19.60 -0.65 -16.75
N ALA A 428 19.13 -1.42 -17.73
CA ALA A 428 19.53 -1.24 -19.14
C ALA A 428 19.13 0.15 -19.67
N TYR A 429 17.91 0.58 -19.36
CA TYR A 429 17.43 1.92 -19.70
C TYR A 429 18.23 3.02 -18.99
N LEU A 430 18.46 2.91 -17.69
CA LEU A 430 19.25 3.86 -16.88
C LEU A 430 20.68 4.01 -17.43
N ARG A 431 21.34 2.88 -17.76
CA ARG A 431 22.67 2.88 -18.37
C ARG A 431 22.66 3.62 -19.72
N THR A 432 21.75 3.25 -20.61
CA THR A 432 21.73 3.78 -21.97
C THR A 432 21.38 5.27 -22.01
N THR A 433 20.43 5.71 -21.17
CA THR A 433 19.91 7.08 -21.23
C THR A 433 20.67 8.06 -20.33
N LEU A 434 21.30 7.58 -19.27
CA LEU A 434 21.91 8.46 -18.25
C LEU A 434 23.37 8.12 -17.96
N LEU A 435 23.68 6.87 -17.53
CA LEU A 435 24.99 6.55 -16.95
C LEU A 435 26.11 6.55 -18.00
N ASN A 436 25.87 5.95 -19.18
CA ASN A 436 26.88 5.86 -20.26
C ASN A 436 27.18 7.21 -20.93
N LYS A 437 26.38 8.24 -20.64
CA LYS A 437 26.64 9.61 -21.15
C LYS A 437 27.74 10.34 -20.38
N GLU A 438 28.18 9.80 -19.24
CA GLU A 438 29.23 10.38 -18.40
C GLU A 438 30.21 9.30 -17.95
N PRO A 439 31.46 9.32 -18.44
CA PRO A 439 32.44 8.30 -18.07
C PRO A 439 32.65 8.19 -16.55
N GLY A 440 32.60 6.97 -16.01
CA GLY A 440 32.81 6.71 -14.60
C GLY A 440 31.61 6.98 -13.68
N LEU A 441 30.46 7.46 -14.20
CA LEU A 441 29.28 7.74 -13.36
C LEU A 441 28.73 6.48 -12.69
N GLU A 442 28.63 5.36 -13.41
CA GLU A 442 28.15 4.08 -12.85
C GLU A 442 29.07 3.58 -11.71
N ALA A 443 30.39 3.73 -11.87
CA ALA A 443 31.35 3.35 -10.83
C ALA A 443 31.20 4.24 -9.58
N ARG A 444 30.99 5.57 -9.75
CA ARG A 444 30.73 6.49 -8.62
C ARG A 444 29.40 6.19 -7.93
N LEU A 445 28.37 5.81 -8.69
CA LEU A 445 27.07 5.40 -8.16
C LEU A 445 27.17 4.07 -7.42
N ARG A 446 28.10 3.19 -7.79
CA ARG A 446 28.21 1.82 -7.25
C ARG A 446 26.93 1.01 -7.45
N LEU A 447 26.35 1.10 -8.64
CA LEU A 447 24.99 0.61 -8.94
C LEU A 447 24.76 -0.84 -8.54
N ALA A 448 25.73 -1.74 -8.72
CA ALA A 448 25.63 -3.15 -8.33
C ALA A 448 25.49 -3.32 -6.81
N ASP A 449 26.23 -2.52 -6.02
CA ASP A 449 26.14 -2.57 -4.55
C ASP A 449 24.76 -2.11 -4.05
N TRP A 450 24.12 -1.18 -4.77
CA TRP A 450 22.76 -0.74 -4.43
C TRP A 450 21.72 -1.80 -4.72
N VAL A 451 21.80 -2.44 -5.90
CA VAL A 451 20.75 -3.33 -6.39
C VAL A 451 20.90 -4.75 -5.87
N ASP A 452 22.11 -5.31 -6.00
CA ASP A 452 22.39 -6.71 -5.72
C ASP A 452 23.33 -6.90 -4.50
N GLY A 453 23.71 -5.80 -3.81
CA GLY A 453 24.51 -5.83 -2.59
C GLY A 453 23.67 -5.70 -1.32
N PRO A 454 24.11 -6.36 -0.22
CA PRO A 454 23.41 -6.30 1.07
C PRO A 454 23.65 -4.95 1.79
N GLY A 455 22.77 -4.62 2.70
CA GLY A 455 22.87 -3.43 3.54
C GLY A 455 22.74 -2.13 2.77
N LEU A 456 23.18 -1.03 3.39
CA LEU A 456 23.19 0.31 2.79
C LEU A 456 24.60 0.65 2.30
N PRO A 457 24.80 0.95 0.99
CA PRO A 457 26.12 1.33 0.47
C PRO A 457 26.68 2.58 1.13
N THR A 458 28.00 2.61 1.33
CA THR A 458 28.71 3.69 2.06
C THR A 458 28.69 5.05 1.35
N ASN A 459 28.29 5.09 0.07
CA ASN A 459 28.08 6.33 -0.69
C ASN A 459 26.65 6.88 -0.57
N ALA A 460 25.79 6.29 0.28
CA ALA A 460 24.49 6.86 0.60
C ALA A 460 24.65 8.26 1.22
N PRO A 461 23.86 9.27 0.78
CA PRO A 461 23.94 10.60 1.35
C PRO A 461 23.62 10.60 2.85
N ALA A 462 24.36 11.40 3.62
CA ALA A 462 23.99 11.68 5.00
C ALA A 462 22.67 12.45 5.04
N VAL A 463 21.85 12.15 6.04
CA VAL A 463 20.56 12.81 6.27
C VAL A 463 20.59 13.57 7.59
N SER A 464 19.96 14.75 7.64
CA SER A 464 19.81 15.55 8.85
C SER A 464 18.59 16.46 8.71
N ALA A 465 17.94 16.78 9.82
CA ALA A 465 16.79 17.67 9.85
C ALA A 465 17.01 18.79 10.87
N ARG A 466 17.02 20.03 10.40
CA ARG A 466 17.23 21.21 11.27
C ARG A 466 16.17 21.30 12.37
N ARG A 467 14.92 20.94 12.07
CA ARG A 467 13.82 20.96 13.04
C ARG A 467 14.04 19.97 14.18
N PHE A 468 14.68 18.83 13.93
CA PHE A 468 15.00 17.85 14.99
C PHE A 468 16.11 18.32 15.94
N ALA A 469 16.92 19.30 15.57
CA ALA A 469 17.93 19.85 16.48
C ALA A 469 17.32 20.42 17.77
N ALA A 470 16.14 21.02 17.72
CA ALA A 470 15.41 21.49 18.91
C ALA A 470 14.90 20.34 19.79
N VAL A 471 14.47 19.24 19.15
CA VAL A 471 14.05 18.01 19.83
C VAL A 471 15.24 17.34 20.53
N ASP A 472 16.39 17.23 19.84
CA ASP A 472 17.62 16.64 20.40
C ASP A 472 18.15 17.45 21.60
N GLN A 473 18.02 18.78 21.55
CA GLN A 473 18.34 19.64 22.69
C GLN A 473 17.38 19.37 23.87
N ALA A 474 16.09 19.20 23.61
CA ALA A 474 15.12 18.87 24.65
C ALA A 474 15.42 17.49 25.28
N LEU A 475 15.74 16.48 24.46
CA LEU A 475 16.17 15.16 24.92
C LEU A 475 17.46 15.25 25.77
N THR A 476 18.42 16.06 25.35
CA THR A 476 19.65 16.29 26.12
C THR A 476 19.35 16.94 27.47
N ARG A 477 18.47 17.95 27.51
CA ARG A 477 18.03 18.59 28.76
C ARG A 477 17.33 17.60 29.68
N LEU A 478 16.45 16.74 29.12
CA LEU A 478 15.76 15.69 29.88
C LEU A 478 16.76 14.70 30.50
N ARG A 479 17.73 14.22 29.73
CA ARG A 479 18.81 13.32 30.22
C ARG A 479 19.65 13.97 31.32
N ASN A 480 19.81 15.29 31.30
CA ASN A 480 20.50 16.07 32.33
C ASN A 480 19.61 16.45 33.52
N GLY A 481 18.43 15.87 33.64
CA GLY A 481 17.54 16.03 34.81
C GLY A 481 16.58 17.22 34.73
N THR A 482 16.40 17.88 33.59
CA THR A 482 15.35 18.89 33.41
C THR A 482 13.98 18.23 33.51
N ALA A 483 13.09 18.79 34.33
CA ALA A 483 11.73 18.28 34.45
C ALA A 483 10.97 18.38 33.11
N PRO A 484 10.16 17.38 32.70
CA PRO A 484 9.41 17.41 31.43
C PRO A 484 8.55 18.67 31.25
N ALA A 485 7.86 19.12 32.28
CA ALA A 485 7.05 20.35 32.22
C ALA A 485 7.85 21.62 31.83
N ALA A 486 9.16 21.67 32.11
CA ALA A 486 10.00 22.78 31.68
C ALA A 486 10.36 22.76 30.18
N LEU A 487 9.99 21.69 29.46
CA LEU A 487 10.14 21.58 28.00
C LEU A 487 8.90 22.10 27.24
N LEU A 488 7.72 22.24 27.90
CA LEU A 488 6.47 22.68 27.28
C LEU A 488 6.60 23.93 26.39
N PRO A 489 7.29 25.01 26.81
CA PRO A 489 7.39 26.19 25.95
C PRO A 489 8.15 25.93 24.65
N SER A 490 9.10 25.02 24.63
CA SER A 490 9.90 24.68 23.46
C SER A 490 9.23 23.65 22.54
N SER A 491 8.31 22.86 23.08
CA SER A 491 7.60 21.80 22.34
C SER A 491 6.22 22.22 21.81
N ALA A 492 5.72 23.38 22.18
CA ALA A 492 4.38 23.86 21.82
C ALA A 492 4.11 23.97 20.30
N ALA A 493 5.17 24.08 19.50
CA ALA A 493 5.08 24.18 18.05
C ALA A 493 5.49 22.88 17.32
N TRP A 494 5.73 21.78 18.07
CA TRP A 494 6.13 20.53 17.46
C TRP A 494 4.96 19.88 16.71
N SER A 495 5.25 19.39 15.51
CA SER A 495 4.35 18.54 14.74
C SER A 495 4.42 17.09 15.22
N SER A 496 3.53 16.24 14.71
CA SER A 496 3.56 14.79 14.98
C SER A 496 4.94 14.17 14.72
N HIS A 497 5.67 14.60 13.69
CA HIS A 497 7.00 14.06 13.36
C HIS A 497 8.06 14.39 14.44
N GLU A 498 8.02 15.60 14.99
CA GLU A 498 8.94 16.01 16.06
C GLU A 498 8.62 15.27 17.36
N TRP A 499 7.34 15.04 17.65
CA TRP A 499 6.93 14.24 18.79
C TRP A 499 7.33 12.76 18.66
N VAL A 500 7.18 12.18 17.48
CA VAL A 500 7.63 10.80 17.21
C VAL A 500 9.15 10.70 17.37
N HIS A 501 9.91 11.64 16.81
CA HIS A 501 11.37 11.69 16.98
C HIS A 501 11.77 11.85 18.47
N PHE A 502 11.05 12.68 19.23
CA PHE A 502 11.25 12.82 20.67
C PHE A 502 11.02 11.48 21.40
N LEU A 503 9.92 10.80 21.13
CA LEU A 503 9.58 9.53 21.77
C LEU A 503 10.60 8.43 21.42
N HIS A 504 11.02 8.32 20.16
CA HIS A 504 12.07 7.39 19.74
C HIS A 504 13.43 7.72 20.38
N GLY A 505 13.74 8.99 20.62
CA GLY A 505 14.96 9.45 21.27
C GLY A 505 15.00 9.33 22.80
N LEU A 506 13.91 8.94 23.44
CA LEU A 506 13.85 8.70 24.88
C LEU A 506 14.79 7.54 25.30
N PRO A 507 15.40 7.59 26.49
CA PRO A 507 16.18 6.48 27.01
C PRO A 507 15.38 5.17 26.98
N PRO A 508 16.00 4.03 26.63
CA PRO A 508 15.30 2.75 26.56
C PRO A 508 14.82 2.26 27.94
N THR A 509 15.44 2.74 29.01
CA THR A 509 15.10 2.42 30.39
C THR A 509 14.66 3.67 31.12
N LEU A 510 13.36 3.88 31.23
CA LEU A 510 12.74 4.93 32.06
C LEU A 510 12.07 4.30 33.26
N SER A 511 12.16 4.94 34.43
CA SER A 511 11.37 4.52 35.62
C SER A 511 9.90 4.90 35.46
N VAL A 512 9.03 4.23 36.19
CA VAL A 512 7.61 4.57 36.27
C VAL A 512 7.36 6.03 36.64
N GLN A 513 8.20 6.60 37.55
CA GLN A 513 8.09 8.01 37.93
C GLN A 513 8.48 8.98 36.78
N GLN A 514 9.49 8.61 35.99
CA GLN A 514 9.86 9.42 34.82
C GLN A 514 8.79 9.39 33.73
N LEU A 515 8.18 8.21 33.50
CA LEU A 515 7.05 8.08 32.57
C LEU A 515 5.83 8.86 33.07
N ALA A 516 5.51 8.79 34.35
CA ALA A 516 4.42 9.58 34.94
C ALA A 516 4.64 11.08 34.72
N ALA A 517 5.87 11.58 34.98
CA ALA A 517 6.19 12.99 34.75
C ALA A 517 6.14 13.41 33.28
N LEU A 518 6.46 12.51 32.33
CA LEU A 518 6.31 12.75 30.91
C LEU A 518 4.83 12.77 30.51
N ASP A 519 4.04 11.82 31.02
CA ASP A 519 2.62 11.71 30.72
C ASP A 519 1.83 12.90 31.31
N ASP A 520 2.13 13.28 32.55
CA ASP A 520 1.54 14.47 33.21
C ASP A 520 1.86 15.78 32.47
N ALA A 521 3.02 15.85 31.78
CA ALA A 521 3.44 17.05 31.05
C ALA A 521 2.87 17.12 29.63
N PHE A 522 2.72 15.98 28.96
CA PHE A 522 2.47 15.94 27.51
C PHE A 522 1.22 15.16 27.10
N ASP A 523 0.50 14.56 28.06
CA ASP A 523 -0.74 13.79 27.84
C ASP A 523 -0.59 12.65 26.81
N PHE A 524 0.58 11.96 26.79
CA PHE A 524 0.85 10.93 25.79
C PHE A 524 -0.15 9.78 25.84
N THR A 525 -0.53 9.29 27.03
CA THR A 525 -1.47 8.17 27.21
C THR A 525 -2.87 8.50 26.66
N THR A 526 -3.27 9.76 26.68
CA THR A 526 -4.59 10.23 26.23
C THR A 526 -4.54 10.95 24.87
N SER A 527 -3.40 10.87 24.17
CA SER A 527 -3.22 11.50 22.86
C SER A 527 -4.24 11.00 21.84
N GLY A 528 -4.84 11.91 21.09
CA GLY A 528 -5.64 11.57 19.91
C GLY A 528 -4.82 11.19 18.68
N ASN A 529 -3.48 11.28 18.74
CA ASN A 529 -2.57 11.00 17.65
C ASN A 529 -2.04 9.57 17.72
N THR A 530 -2.44 8.75 16.76
CA THR A 530 -2.13 7.31 16.71
C THR A 530 -0.62 7.02 16.57
N GLU A 531 0.13 7.83 15.82
CA GLU A 531 1.59 7.68 15.69
C GLU A 531 2.30 7.96 17.04
N MET A 532 1.84 8.97 17.79
CA MET A 532 2.37 9.27 19.12
C MET A 532 2.06 8.15 20.12
N LEU A 533 0.83 7.63 20.13
CA LEU A 533 0.45 6.50 20.98
C LEU A 533 1.30 5.26 20.67
N ALA A 534 1.47 4.92 19.39
CA ALA A 534 2.27 3.78 18.95
C ALA A 534 3.74 3.91 19.39
N ALA A 535 4.31 5.12 19.39
CA ALA A 535 5.66 5.39 19.87
C ALA A 535 5.78 5.41 21.41
N TRP A 536 4.70 5.80 22.11
CA TRP A 536 4.67 5.87 23.59
C TRP A 536 4.53 4.52 24.25
N PHE A 537 3.61 3.66 23.78
CA PHE A 537 3.29 2.39 24.44
C PHE A 537 4.48 1.44 24.66
N PRO A 538 5.46 1.30 23.76
CA PRO A 538 6.64 0.48 24.03
C PRO A 538 7.44 0.90 25.26
N HIS A 539 7.51 2.21 25.57
CA HIS A 539 8.14 2.72 26.80
C HIS A 539 7.31 2.37 28.02
N ALA A 540 5.98 2.56 27.95
CA ALA A 540 5.07 2.23 29.02
C ALA A 540 5.10 0.72 29.36
N LEU A 541 5.13 -0.14 28.34
CA LEU A 541 5.20 -1.60 28.49
C LEU A 541 6.50 -2.04 29.16
N ARG A 542 7.65 -1.55 28.67
CA ARG A 542 8.97 -1.92 29.22
C ARG A 542 9.13 -1.56 30.68
N ALA A 543 8.58 -0.43 31.12
CA ALA A 543 8.67 0.04 32.48
C ALA A 543 7.53 -0.48 33.42
N GLY A 544 6.51 -1.13 32.86
CA GLY A 544 5.33 -1.52 33.63
C GLY A 544 4.47 -0.33 34.07
N TYR A 545 4.36 0.72 33.24
CA TYR A 545 3.56 1.91 33.53
C TYR A 545 2.07 1.62 33.40
N ALA A 546 1.44 1.28 34.53
CA ALA A 546 0.05 0.82 34.60
C ALA A 546 -1.00 1.81 34.06
N PRO A 547 -0.87 3.15 34.22
CA PRO A 547 -1.86 4.09 33.64
C PRO A 547 -2.08 3.97 32.13
N ALA A 548 -1.07 3.57 31.35
CA ALA A 548 -1.20 3.39 29.91
C ALA A 548 -1.92 2.07 29.50
N THR A 549 -2.15 1.15 30.45
CA THR A 549 -2.72 -0.18 30.13
C THR A 549 -4.11 -0.14 29.50
N PRO A 550 -5.09 0.64 29.99
CA PRO A 550 -6.40 0.72 29.36
C PRO A 550 -6.34 1.32 27.94
N ALA A 551 -5.56 2.38 27.75
CA ALA A 551 -5.40 3.02 26.45
C ALA A 551 -4.72 2.10 25.42
N LEU A 552 -3.72 1.31 25.83
CA LEU A 552 -3.10 0.29 24.99
C LEU A 552 -4.11 -0.81 24.59
N ALA A 553 -4.92 -1.30 25.53
CA ALA A 553 -5.93 -2.31 25.21
C ALA A 553 -6.95 -1.76 24.22
N ASP A 554 -7.46 -0.55 24.44
CA ASP A 554 -8.36 0.13 23.53
C ASP A 554 -7.74 0.33 22.13
N PHE A 555 -6.47 0.75 22.07
CA PHE A 555 -5.71 0.89 20.82
C PHE A 555 -5.64 -0.43 20.05
N LEU A 556 -5.26 -1.52 20.71
CA LEU A 556 -5.17 -2.84 20.09
C LEU A 556 -6.52 -3.37 19.62
N HIS A 557 -7.62 -3.01 20.30
CA HIS A 557 -8.97 -3.41 19.87
C HIS A 557 -9.47 -2.64 18.65
N HIS A 558 -9.08 -1.37 18.48
CA HIS A 558 -9.67 -0.50 17.46
C HIS A 558 -8.76 -0.24 16.25
N VAL A 559 -7.44 -0.34 16.40
CA VAL A 559 -6.49 -0.06 15.31
C VAL A 559 -6.01 -1.36 14.68
N GLY A 560 -6.25 -1.53 13.38
CA GLY A 560 -5.85 -2.72 12.61
C GLY A 560 -4.52 -2.58 11.86
N ARG A 561 -3.87 -1.40 11.89
CA ARG A 561 -2.69 -1.10 11.09
C ARG A 561 -1.47 -1.91 11.54
N ARG A 562 -1.00 -2.82 10.66
CA ARG A 562 0.09 -3.78 10.93
C ARG A 562 1.38 -3.11 11.42
N LYS A 563 1.74 -1.93 10.87
CA LYS A 563 2.91 -1.12 11.28
C LYS A 563 2.94 -0.85 12.79
N PHE A 564 1.78 -0.64 13.42
CA PHE A 564 1.70 -0.37 14.85
C PHE A 564 1.57 -1.66 15.66
N LEU A 565 0.76 -2.61 15.17
CA LEU A 565 0.41 -3.79 15.93
C LEU A 565 1.59 -4.73 16.14
N VAL A 566 2.40 -4.97 15.11
CA VAL A 566 3.54 -5.90 15.20
C VAL A 566 4.53 -5.46 16.28
N PRO A 567 5.07 -4.22 16.28
CA PRO A 567 5.98 -3.78 17.34
C PRO A 567 5.35 -3.76 18.74
N LEU A 568 4.03 -3.47 18.85
CA LEU A 568 3.34 -3.46 20.14
C LEU A 568 3.18 -4.87 20.71
N TYR A 569 2.84 -5.87 19.89
CA TYR A 569 2.78 -7.26 20.33
C TYR A 569 4.18 -7.82 20.64
N GLN A 570 5.21 -7.46 19.90
CA GLN A 570 6.61 -7.79 20.24
C GLN A 570 7.02 -7.18 21.60
N ALA A 571 6.67 -5.92 21.84
CA ALA A 571 6.93 -5.27 23.13
C ALA A 571 6.14 -5.91 24.28
N LEU A 572 4.87 -6.31 24.03
CA LEU A 572 4.06 -7.06 24.98
C LEU A 572 4.71 -8.40 25.33
N LEU A 573 5.15 -9.18 24.34
CA LEU A 573 5.82 -10.48 24.57
C LEU A 573 7.05 -10.36 25.44
N SER A 574 7.77 -9.23 25.35
CA SER A 574 8.99 -8.95 26.11
C SER A 574 8.73 -8.39 27.50
N ALA A 575 7.49 -8.02 27.84
CA ALA A 575 7.11 -7.45 29.13
C ALA A 575 6.90 -8.53 30.22
N PRO A 576 6.95 -8.19 31.52
CA PRO A 576 6.60 -9.13 32.60
C PRO A 576 5.17 -9.70 32.43
N ASN A 577 5.02 -11.01 32.51
CA ASN A 577 3.78 -11.77 32.21
C ASN A 577 3.26 -11.51 30.77
N GLY A 578 4.17 -11.13 29.89
CA GLY A 578 3.87 -10.64 28.55
C GLY A 578 3.20 -11.66 27.64
N PRO A 579 3.69 -12.90 27.52
CA PRO A 579 3.13 -13.88 26.55
C PRO A 579 1.64 -14.16 26.79
N ASP A 580 1.22 -14.40 28.05
CA ASP A 580 -0.18 -14.68 28.33
C ASP A 580 -1.07 -13.46 28.11
N ARG A 581 -0.58 -12.27 28.47
CA ARG A 581 -1.28 -11.01 28.26
C ARG A 581 -1.41 -10.68 26.76
N ALA A 582 -0.33 -10.88 25.98
CA ALA A 582 -0.34 -10.67 24.54
C ALA A 582 -1.37 -11.58 23.84
N ARG A 583 -1.39 -12.88 24.20
CA ARG A 583 -2.37 -13.83 23.64
C ARG A 583 -3.80 -13.49 24.04
N ALA A 584 -4.04 -13.08 25.28
CA ALA A 584 -5.37 -12.69 25.74
C ALA A 584 -5.90 -11.49 24.95
N LEU A 585 -5.12 -10.40 24.87
CA LEU A 585 -5.48 -9.20 24.10
C LEU A 585 -5.66 -9.51 22.59
N TYR A 586 -4.79 -10.36 22.04
CA TYR A 586 -4.91 -10.76 20.65
C TYR A 586 -6.16 -11.58 20.37
N THR A 587 -6.51 -12.53 21.26
CA THR A 587 -7.72 -13.34 21.13
C THR A 587 -8.98 -12.46 21.04
N GLU A 588 -9.04 -11.40 21.87
CA GLU A 588 -10.15 -10.46 21.88
C GLU A 588 -10.15 -9.54 20.64
N ALA A 589 -8.97 -9.03 20.23
CA ALA A 589 -8.83 -8.05 19.14
C ALA A 589 -8.82 -8.69 17.74
N ARG A 590 -8.38 -9.95 17.60
CA ARG A 590 -8.18 -10.65 16.31
C ARG A 590 -9.38 -10.57 15.35
N PRO A 591 -10.66 -10.66 15.81
CA PRO A 591 -11.81 -10.52 14.91
C PRO A 591 -11.93 -9.15 14.20
N ASN A 592 -11.23 -8.13 14.71
CA ASN A 592 -11.20 -6.79 14.13
C ASN A 592 -10.09 -6.60 13.09
N TYR A 593 -9.17 -7.56 12.95
CA TYR A 593 -8.00 -7.41 12.11
C TYR A 593 -8.20 -8.03 10.71
N HIS A 594 -7.62 -7.40 9.72
CA HIS A 594 -7.56 -7.94 8.36
C HIS A 594 -6.65 -9.19 8.30
N SER A 595 -6.86 -10.05 7.30
CA SER A 595 -6.09 -11.29 7.08
C SER A 595 -4.58 -11.04 7.01
N VAL A 596 -4.13 -9.94 6.40
CA VAL A 596 -2.72 -9.52 6.32
C VAL A 596 -2.12 -9.32 7.71
N THR A 597 -2.85 -8.68 8.61
CA THR A 597 -2.41 -8.46 10.00
C THR A 597 -2.47 -9.75 10.81
N THR A 598 -3.57 -10.51 10.70
CA THR A 598 -3.70 -11.77 11.46
C THR A 598 -2.67 -12.80 11.00
N GLY A 599 -2.34 -12.88 9.70
CA GLY A 599 -1.29 -13.78 9.21
C GLY A 599 0.07 -13.52 9.87
N THR A 600 0.45 -12.25 10.02
CA THR A 600 1.69 -11.87 10.71
C THR A 600 1.63 -12.15 12.22
N LEU A 601 0.51 -11.79 12.88
CA LEU A 601 0.40 -11.94 14.34
C LEU A 601 0.16 -13.39 14.78
N ASP A 602 -0.55 -14.21 13.98
CA ASP A 602 -0.68 -15.65 14.22
C ASP A 602 0.72 -16.32 14.21
N ALA A 603 1.59 -15.95 13.28
CA ALA A 603 2.97 -16.46 13.25
C ALA A 603 3.83 -15.95 14.43
N LEU A 604 3.60 -14.71 14.89
CA LEU A 604 4.35 -14.12 16.00
C LEU A 604 3.95 -14.69 17.37
N LEU A 605 2.66 -14.97 17.57
CA LEU A 605 2.09 -15.31 18.89
C LEU A 605 1.91 -16.82 19.11
N GLY A 606 2.02 -17.64 18.08
CA GLY A 606 1.97 -19.10 18.11
C GLY A 606 0.57 -19.64 18.11
#